data_fa93920fdcd89eb7f486cd72bffbc869
#
_entry.id   fa93920fdcd89eb7f486cd72bffbc869
#
_cell.length_a   1.000
_cell.length_b   1.000
_cell.length_c   1.000
_cell.angle_alpha   90.00
_cell.angle_beta   90.00
_cell.angle_gamma   90.00
#
_symmetry.space_group_name_H-M   'P 1'
#
loop_
_entity.id
_entity.type
_entity.pdbx_description
1 polymer ?
#
loop_
_entity_poly.entity_id
_entity_poly.type
_entity_poly.pdbx_seq_one_letter_code
_entity_poly.pdbx_strand_id
1 'polypeptide(L)'
;MRRLLVVFAVIAATLVPVGHPRAALSTDAEDRSVPLRLWYTSPAANWESWGLPIGNGAMGGVVFGAVNTERIQFNEKTLWSGGPAPGRDYTNGNWREPRPDALQQARRLIDEQVQVDPGPITALLGQSKVGYGSYSTFGELRLAFGDLGPASDYVRDLDIDNAIASVSFTAGGVAYRREFFASYPDGVLVVRVTADQPGALSFDVQQTIPSGRSNAQRTLSGGRLTVAGNLDDNGLRFESQVHVTAEGGSVAPNGQVLTVSGADAVTIVLAAGTDYADTYPDYRGPDPHARVTATVDAAAAKSYAELRAAHIADYRRLFDRVELDLGQELPALPTDQLLSAYGTGTLSPAHERYLEVLYTQYGRYLLISSSRPGSLPANLQGVWAEGTSNPWGADYHVNINLQMNYWPAEVTNLAETAQPLHEFIEALRSPGRVSAREMFGADGWVVHNETNPYGFTGVHDWPTSFWFPDANGWL
;
A
#
# COMPACT_ATOMS: atom_id res chain seq x y z
N MET A 1 -31.34 -78.30 -5.81
CA MET A 1 -31.42 -77.09 -6.57
C MET A 1 -32.43 -76.13 -5.98
N ARG A 2 -32.01 -75.18 -5.17
CA ARG A 2 -32.92 -74.17 -4.61
C ARG A 2 -32.25 -72.82 -4.99
N ARG A 3 -32.93 -72.01 -5.83
CA ARG A 3 -32.51 -70.64 -6.19
C ARG A 3 -32.91 -69.70 -5.07
N LEU A 4 -31.94 -68.99 -4.54
CA LEU A 4 -32.16 -67.87 -3.62
C LEU A 4 -32.34 -66.60 -4.47
N LEU A 5 -33.50 -65.95 -4.36
CA LEU A 5 -33.75 -64.61 -4.85
C LEU A 5 -33.31 -63.63 -3.76
N VAL A 6 -32.37 -62.75 -4.11
CA VAL A 6 -31.99 -61.58 -3.27
C VAL A 6 -32.78 -60.37 -3.80
N VAL A 7 -33.66 -59.84 -2.96
CA VAL A 7 -34.41 -58.63 -3.24
C VAL A 7 -33.58 -57.44 -2.70
N PHE A 8 -33.12 -56.56 -3.61
CA PHE A 8 -32.56 -55.31 -3.22
C PHE A 8 -33.68 -54.28 -2.93
N ALA A 9 -33.81 -53.85 -1.68
CA ALA A 9 -34.65 -52.73 -1.31
C ALA A 9 -33.86 -51.44 -1.51
N VAL A 10 -34.27 -50.62 -2.47
CA VAL A 10 -33.75 -49.25 -2.66
C VAL A 10 -34.48 -48.34 -1.66
N ILE A 11 -33.76 -47.89 -0.64
CA ILE A 11 -34.24 -46.83 0.24
C ILE A 11 -33.94 -45.48 -0.45
N ALA A 12 -34.99 -44.84 -0.94
CA ALA A 12 -34.91 -43.46 -1.42
C ALA A 12 -34.84 -42.51 -0.19
N ALA A 13 -33.67 -42.01 0.13
CA ALA A 13 -33.53 -40.94 1.13
C ALA A 13 -33.95 -39.63 0.50
N THR A 14 -35.09 -39.10 0.89
CA THR A 14 -35.50 -37.73 0.57
C THR A 14 -34.63 -36.76 1.35
N LEU A 15 -33.71 -36.08 0.66
CA LEU A 15 -32.97 -34.96 1.18
C LEU A 15 -33.93 -33.77 1.35
N VAL A 16 -34.32 -33.50 2.58
CA VAL A 16 -34.95 -32.23 2.97
C VAL A 16 -33.86 -31.17 3.01
N PRO A 17 -33.94 -30.10 2.25
CA PRO A 17 -32.97 -29.01 2.35
C PRO A 17 -33.14 -28.34 3.73
N VAL A 18 -32.16 -28.50 4.60
CA VAL A 18 -32.03 -27.70 5.82
C VAL A 18 -31.64 -26.29 5.37
N GLY A 19 -32.63 -25.42 5.25
CA GLY A 19 -32.42 -24.01 5.05
C GLY A 19 -31.68 -23.48 6.28
N HIS A 20 -30.40 -23.14 6.11
CA HIS A 20 -29.69 -22.31 7.08
C HIS A 20 -30.39 -20.96 7.09
N PRO A 21 -30.79 -20.41 8.25
CA PRO A 21 -31.30 -19.06 8.31
C PRO A 21 -30.16 -18.13 7.80
N ARG A 22 -30.35 -17.53 6.65
CA ARG A 22 -29.55 -16.37 6.25
C ARG A 22 -29.82 -15.31 7.31
N ALA A 23 -28.84 -15.06 8.17
CA ALA A 23 -28.86 -13.89 9.03
C ALA A 23 -29.07 -12.69 8.11
N ALA A 24 -30.20 -12.00 8.28
CA ALA A 24 -30.41 -10.71 7.66
C ALA A 24 -29.28 -9.82 8.18
N LEU A 25 -28.40 -9.38 7.29
CA LEU A 25 -27.44 -8.33 7.61
C LEU A 25 -28.30 -7.11 8.00
N SER A 26 -28.26 -6.75 9.28
CA SER A 26 -28.83 -5.50 9.74
C SER A 26 -28.08 -4.37 9.01
N THR A 27 -28.80 -3.53 8.30
CA THR A 27 -28.27 -2.39 7.56
C THR A 27 -27.91 -1.20 8.44
N ASP A 28 -28.09 -1.33 9.74
CA ASP A 28 -27.66 -0.35 10.74
C ASP A 28 -26.35 -0.83 11.35
N ALA A 29 -25.22 -0.42 10.77
CA ALA A 29 -23.94 -0.47 11.46
C ALA A 29 -24.07 0.49 12.65
N GLU A 30 -24.32 -0.03 13.84
CA GLU A 30 -24.19 0.73 15.07
C GLU A 30 -22.74 1.25 15.12
N ASP A 31 -22.57 2.58 15.27
CA ASP A 31 -21.26 3.17 15.51
C ASP A 31 -20.65 2.48 16.75
N ARG A 32 -19.36 2.13 16.68
CA ARG A 32 -18.66 1.52 17.82
C ARG A 32 -18.89 2.35 19.06
N SER A 33 -19.09 1.70 20.19
CA SER A 33 -19.31 2.38 21.46
C SER A 33 -18.15 3.28 21.88
N VAL A 34 -16.91 2.96 21.44
CA VAL A 34 -15.68 3.73 21.67
C VAL A 34 -14.98 3.93 20.33
N PRO A 35 -14.91 5.16 19.79
CA PRO A 35 -14.28 5.44 18.50
C PRO A 35 -12.78 5.18 18.55
N LEU A 36 -12.24 4.65 17.45
CA LEU A 36 -10.82 4.35 17.30
C LEU A 36 -10.14 5.41 16.44
N ARG A 37 -9.17 6.11 17.01
CA ARG A 37 -8.44 7.15 16.28
C ARG A 37 -7.01 7.33 16.75
N LEU A 38 -6.13 7.72 15.82
CA LEU A 38 -4.85 8.35 16.12
C LEU A 38 -5.03 9.87 16.03
N TRP A 39 -4.62 10.62 17.04
CA TRP A 39 -4.76 12.07 16.96
C TRP A 39 -3.61 12.81 17.65
N TYR A 40 -3.33 14.02 17.20
CA TYR A 40 -2.19 14.82 17.58
C TYR A 40 -2.57 16.30 17.59
N THR A 41 -1.85 17.10 18.40
CA THR A 41 -2.05 18.55 18.56
C THR A 41 -1.03 19.38 17.78
N SER A 42 -0.25 18.74 16.89
CA SER A 42 0.75 19.39 16.06
C SER A 42 0.91 18.70 14.70
N PRO A 43 1.40 19.42 13.66
CA PRO A 43 1.79 18.83 12.40
C PRO A 43 2.84 17.71 12.56
N ALA A 44 2.90 16.81 11.60
CA ALA A 44 3.94 15.78 11.55
C ALA A 44 5.32 16.40 11.31
N ALA A 45 6.25 16.12 12.21
CA ALA A 45 7.63 16.60 12.10
C ALA A 45 8.45 15.81 11.08
N ASN A 46 8.13 14.52 10.89
CA ASN A 46 8.75 13.63 9.92
C ASN A 46 7.74 12.59 9.41
N TRP A 47 8.13 11.90 8.35
CA TRP A 47 7.31 10.91 7.67
C TRP A 47 7.11 9.63 8.50
N GLU A 48 8.20 9.07 9.05
CA GLU A 48 8.20 7.74 9.68
C GLU A 48 7.38 7.66 10.96
N SER A 49 7.54 8.66 11.85
CA SER A 49 7.02 8.58 13.22
C SER A 49 5.73 9.36 13.43
N TRP A 50 5.41 10.31 12.52
CA TRP A 50 4.34 11.27 12.74
C TRP A 50 3.33 11.34 11.61
N GLY A 51 3.66 10.88 10.41
CA GLY A 51 2.76 10.89 9.27
C GLY A 51 1.49 10.07 9.51
N LEU A 52 0.34 10.50 8.96
CA LEU A 52 -0.89 9.71 8.98
C LEU A 52 -1.03 8.98 7.64
N PRO A 53 -0.90 7.64 7.62
CA PRO A 53 -1.00 6.86 6.40
C PRO A 53 -2.45 6.66 5.99
N ILE A 54 -2.75 6.87 4.70
CA ILE A 54 -4.00 6.49 4.04
C ILE A 54 -3.69 5.58 2.85
N GLY A 55 -4.59 4.67 2.47
CA GLY A 55 -4.31 3.75 1.37
C GLY A 55 -5.54 2.98 0.87
N ASN A 56 -5.48 2.54 -0.39
CA ASN A 56 -6.53 1.77 -1.05
C ASN A 56 -6.03 0.43 -1.65
N GLY A 57 -4.89 -0.05 -1.19
CA GLY A 57 -4.24 -1.24 -1.73
C GLY A 57 -3.24 -0.94 -2.85
N ALA A 58 -3.62 -0.20 -3.88
CA ALA A 58 -2.75 0.16 -5.01
C ALA A 58 -1.98 1.46 -4.77
N MET A 59 -2.65 2.45 -4.19
CA MET A 59 -2.09 3.76 -3.86
C MET A 59 -2.09 3.99 -2.36
N GLY A 60 -1.05 4.67 -1.88
CA GLY A 60 -0.95 5.13 -0.50
C GLY A 60 -0.55 6.59 -0.44
N GLY A 61 -0.96 7.28 0.62
CA GLY A 61 -0.53 8.63 0.93
C GLY A 61 -0.17 8.77 2.40
N VAL A 62 0.71 9.72 2.73
CA VAL A 62 1.05 10.09 4.11
C VAL A 62 0.79 11.57 4.29
N VAL A 63 -0.11 11.90 5.21
CA VAL A 63 -0.58 13.26 5.49
C VAL A 63 0.23 13.86 6.63
N PHE A 64 0.79 15.06 6.41
CA PHE A 64 1.61 15.77 7.39
C PHE A 64 0.84 16.74 8.28
N GLY A 65 -0.22 17.34 7.77
CA GLY A 65 -1.07 18.27 8.52
C GLY A 65 -0.46 19.66 8.71
N ALA A 66 0.45 20.10 7.86
CA ALA A 66 1.06 21.42 7.99
C ALA A 66 0.07 22.55 7.66
N VAL A 67 0.09 23.62 8.44
CA VAL A 67 -0.88 24.73 8.34
C VAL A 67 -0.74 25.49 7.02
N ASN A 68 0.44 26.05 6.75
CA ASN A 68 0.69 26.94 5.62
C ASN A 68 0.95 26.19 4.30
N THR A 69 1.60 25.01 4.38
CA THR A 69 1.85 24.17 3.19
C THR A 69 1.60 22.72 3.56
N GLU A 70 0.41 22.25 3.26
CA GLU A 70 0.07 20.84 3.43
C GLU A 70 0.85 19.97 2.47
N ARG A 71 1.32 18.83 2.95
CA ARG A 71 2.07 17.84 2.20
C ARG A 71 1.38 16.49 2.29
N ILE A 72 1.13 15.89 1.14
CA ILE A 72 0.68 14.50 1.03
C ILE A 72 1.72 13.79 0.17
N GLN A 73 2.64 13.06 0.81
CA GLN A 73 3.54 12.17 0.07
C GLN A 73 2.73 10.98 -0.41
N PHE A 74 2.92 10.54 -1.67
CA PHE A 74 2.12 9.44 -2.21
C PHE A 74 2.92 8.45 -3.03
N ASN A 75 2.39 7.22 -3.06
CA ASN A 75 2.92 6.08 -3.77
C ASN A 75 1.84 5.42 -4.62
N GLU A 76 2.28 4.74 -5.68
CA GLU A 76 1.53 3.73 -6.39
C GLU A 76 2.41 2.49 -6.52
N LYS A 77 1.87 1.30 -6.24
CA LYS A 77 2.65 0.09 -5.97
C LYS A 77 3.50 -0.43 -7.13
N THR A 78 3.19 -0.04 -8.35
CA THR A 78 3.90 -0.52 -9.52
C THR A 78 5.09 0.35 -9.94
N LEU A 79 5.36 1.45 -9.21
CA LEU A 79 6.48 2.33 -9.51
C LEU A 79 7.79 1.80 -8.90
N TRP A 80 8.48 0.95 -9.66
CA TRP A 80 9.73 0.31 -9.28
C TRP A 80 10.84 0.58 -10.27
N SER A 81 12.05 0.87 -9.77
CA SER A 81 13.28 0.75 -10.56
C SER A 81 13.67 -0.71 -10.70
N GLY A 82 14.71 -1.01 -11.47
CA GLY A 82 15.14 -2.39 -11.72
C GLY A 82 14.33 -3.11 -12.80
N GLY A 83 14.33 -4.42 -12.77
CA GLY A 83 13.69 -5.26 -13.79
C GLY A 83 14.33 -5.17 -15.17
N PRO A 84 13.65 -5.66 -16.20
CA PRO A 84 14.09 -5.56 -17.60
C PRO A 84 14.20 -4.09 -18.03
N ALA A 85 15.29 -3.78 -18.76
CA ALA A 85 15.53 -2.46 -19.32
C ALA A 85 16.37 -2.58 -20.62
N PRO A 86 16.31 -1.61 -21.53
CA PRO A 86 17.16 -1.60 -22.71
C PRO A 86 18.66 -1.73 -22.35
N GLY A 87 19.33 -2.73 -22.90
CA GLY A 87 20.75 -2.99 -22.63
C GLY A 87 21.07 -3.61 -21.28
N ARG A 88 20.08 -3.93 -20.46
CA ARG A 88 20.25 -4.65 -19.20
C ARG A 88 20.00 -6.14 -19.41
N ASP A 89 20.98 -6.93 -19.02
CA ASP A 89 20.83 -8.39 -18.94
C ASP A 89 20.16 -8.76 -17.59
N TYR A 90 18.82 -8.75 -17.59
CA TYR A 90 18.01 -9.11 -16.42
C TYR A 90 17.67 -10.59 -16.43
N THR A 91 18.29 -11.34 -15.53
CA THR A 91 18.19 -12.81 -15.46
C THR A 91 17.27 -13.30 -14.33
N ASN A 92 16.44 -12.43 -13.72
CA ASN A 92 15.65 -12.75 -12.53
C ASN A 92 16.49 -13.29 -11.36
N GLY A 93 17.77 -12.89 -11.29
CA GLY A 93 18.74 -13.39 -10.29
C GLY A 93 19.37 -14.74 -10.62
N ASN A 94 19.07 -15.33 -11.76
CA ASN A 94 19.67 -16.57 -12.22
C ASN A 94 21.11 -16.37 -12.72
N TRP A 95 21.91 -17.41 -12.68
CA TRP A 95 23.28 -17.37 -13.15
C TRP A 95 23.34 -17.04 -14.66
N ARG A 96 24.21 -16.11 -15.03
CA ARG A 96 24.43 -15.75 -16.44
C ARG A 96 25.10 -16.85 -17.21
N GLU A 97 26.03 -17.54 -16.55
CA GLU A 97 26.73 -18.68 -17.10
C GLU A 97 26.38 -19.93 -16.28
N PRO A 98 26.10 -21.07 -16.94
CA PRO A 98 25.79 -22.31 -16.24
C PRO A 98 26.91 -22.73 -15.26
N ARG A 99 26.53 -23.16 -14.07
CA ARG A 99 27.44 -23.64 -13.00
C ARG A 99 26.99 -25.03 -12.53
N PRO A 100 27.03 -26.06 -13.38
CA PRO A 100 26.38 -27.36 -13.13
C PRO A 100 26.89 -28.06 -11.85
N ASP A 101 28.13 -27.82 -11.48
CA ASP A 101 28.73 -28.48 -10.31
C ASP A 101 28.81 -27.60 -9.05
N ALA A 102 28.39 -26.33 -9.13
CA ALA A 102 28.59 -25.35 -8.05
C ALA A 102 27.93 -25.80 -6.73
N LEU A 103 26.69 -26.27 -6.78
CA LEU A 103 25.97 -26.75 -5.60
C LEU A 103 26.64 -27.99 -4.99
N GLN A 104 27.10 -28.93 -5.82
CA GLN A 104 27.78 -30.13 -5.34
C GLN A 104 29.17 -29.80 -4.72
N GLN A 105 29.86 -28.81 -5.29
CA GLN A 105 31.10 -28.31 -4.70
C GLN A 105 30.86 -27.63 -3.35
N ALA A 106 29.81 -26.77 -3.26
CA ALA A 106 29.42 -26.14 -2.00
C ALA A 106 29.07 -27.18 -0.93
N ARG A 107 28.28 -28.22 -1.29
CA ARG A 107 27.97 -29.35 -0.36
C ARG A 107 29.21 -30.07 0.13
N ARG A 108 30.13 -30.42 -0.76
CA ARG A 108 31.39 -31.06 -0.36
C ARG A 108 32.18 -30.21 0.64
N LEU A 109 32.31 -28.91 0.40
CA LEU A 109 32.97 -27.99 1.34
C LEU A 109 32.33 -28.00 2.72
N ILE A 110 31.00 -28.06 2.78
CA ILE A 110 30.24 -28.11 4.04
C ILE A 110 30.43 -29.49 4.72
N ASP A 111 30.39 -30.58 3.98
CA ASP A 111 30.51 -31.95 4.52
C ASP A 111 31.92 -32.26 5.03
N GLU A 112 32.96 -31.70 4.40
CA GLU A 112 34.37 -31.95 4.74
C GLU A 112 34.91 -31.09 5.91
N GLN A 113 34.16 -30.06 6.30
CA GLN A 113 34.61 -29.08 7.30
C GLN A 113 33.61 -28.93 8.44
N VAL A 114 34.10 -28.85 9.67
CA VAL A 114 33.26 -28.57 10.85
C VAL A 114 32.76 -27.13 10.84
N GLN A 115 33.54 -26.22 10.25
CA GLN A 115 33.20 -24.81 10.07
C GLN A 115 33.71 -24.38 8.71
N VAL A 116 32.82 -23.84 7.88
CA VAL A 116 33.11 -23.38 6.51
C VAL A 116 33.17 -21.87 6.47
N ASP A 117 34.23 -21.34 5.87
CA ASP A 117 34.26 -19.90 5.51
C ASP A 117 33.18 -19.61 4.45
N PRO A 118 32.35 -18.59 4.62
CA PRO A 118 31.35 -18.21 3.64
C PRO A 118 31.92 -17.74 2.28
N GLY A 119 33.18 -17.29 2.22
CA GLY A 119 33.79 -16.78 1.00
C GLY A 119 33.81 -17.77 -0.17
N PRO A 120 34.34 -19.01 -0.01
CA PRO A 120 34.29 -20.04 -1.05
C PRO A 120 32.87 -20.40 -1.50
N ILE A 121 31.91 -20.46 -0.58
CA ILE A 121 30.48 -20.72 -0.92
C ILE A 121 29.93 -19.56 -1.75
N THR A 122 30.22 -18.33 -1.36
CA THR A 122 29.83 -17.12 -2.10
C THR A 122 30.41 -17.10 -3.51
N ALA A 123 31.67 -17.51 -3.69
CA ALA A 123 32.29 -17.58 -5.01
C ALA A 123 31.62 -18.63 -5.92
N LEU A 124 31.15 -19.74 -5.35
CA LEU A 124 30.48 -20.80 -6.10
C LEU A 124 29.04 -20.42 -6.49
N LEU A 125 28.26 -19.89 -5.55
CA LEU A 125 26.82 -19.76 -5.69
C LEU A 125 26.35 -18.33 -5.93
N GLY A 126 27.12 -17.30 -5.53
CA GLY A 126 26.70 -15.91 -5.59
C GLY A 126 26.71 -15.31 -6.97
N GLN A 127 25.88 -14.30 -7.17
CA GLN A 127 25.84 -13.44 -8.35
C GLN A 127 25.34 -12.06 -7.98
N SER A 128 25.84 -11.01 -8.66
CA SER A 128 25.38 -9.64 -8.43
C SER A 128 23.88 -9.46 -8.69
N LYS A 129 23.22 -8.67 -7.87
CA LYS A 129 21.80 -8.26 -8.00
C LYS A 129 21.58 -7.29 -9.19
N VAL A 130 21.90 -7.69 -10.40
CA VAL A 130 21.72 -6.79 -11.56
C VAL A 130 20.24 -6.54 -11.80
N GLY A 131 19.86 -5.24 -11.76
CA GLY A 131 18.49 -4.84 -12.02
C GLY A 131 17.48 -5.24 -10.92
N TYR A 132 17.92 -5.46 -9.68
CA TYR A 132 17.00 -5.79 -8.58
C TYR A 132 16.00 -4.65 -8.32
N GLY A 133 16.47 -3.40 -8.27
CA GLY A 133 15.66 -2.21 -8.13
C GLY A 133 15.16 -1.91 -6.72
N SER A 134 14.26 -0.94 -6.65
CA SER A 134 13.65 -0.45 -5.41
C SER A 134 12.27 0.13 -5.68
N TYR A 135 11.37 0.00 -4.72
CA TYR A 135 10.12 0.72 -4.69
C TYR A 135 10.35 2.23 -4.54
N SER A 136 9.55 3.05 -5.23
CA SER A 136 9.77 4.49 -5.31
C SER A 136 8.53 5.30 -5.00
N THR A 137 8.72 6.47 -4.35
CA THR A 137 7.66 7.47 -4.21
C THR A 137 7.28 8.08 -5.57
N PHE A 138 6.01 8.47 -5.74
CA PHE A 138 5.57 9.33 -6.85
C PHE A 138 5.92 10.80 -6.62
N GLY A 139 6.19 11.19 -5.37
CA GLY A 139 6.46 12.55 -4.93
C GLY A 139 5.43 13.02 -3.91
N GLU A 140 5.21 14.32 -3.87
CA GLU A 140 4.28 14.96 -2.94
C GLU A 140 3.26 15.80 -3.69
N LEU A 141 1.99 15.67 -3.33
CA LEU A 141 0.98 16.69 -3.58
C LEU A 141 1.12 17.74 -2.48
N ARG A 142 1.27 19.01 -2.87
CA ARG A 142 1.41 20.15 -1.96
C ARG A 142 0.29 21.14 -2.17
N LEU A 143 -0.30 21.61 -1.05
CA LEU A 143 -1.28 22.67 -1.04
C LEU A 143 -0.69 23.87 -0.29
N ALA A 144 -0.29 24.91 -1.03
CA ALA A 144 0.41 26.07 -0.49
C ALA A 144 -0.55 27.23 -0.26
N PHE A 145 -0.95 27.45 0.97
CA PHE A 145 -1.91 28.50 1.39
C PHE A 145 -1.24 29.87 1.61
N GLY A 146 0.08 29.93 1.56
CA GLY A 146 0.80 31.11 1.99
C GLY A 146 0.86 31.18 3.53
N ASP A 147 1.09 32.38 4.06
CA ASP A 147 1.10 32.60 5.49
C ASP A 147 -0.31 32.89 6.02
N LEU A 148 -0.92 31.90 6.67
CA LEU A 148 -2.22 32.01 7.34
C LEU A 148 -2.12 32.63 8.73
N GLY A 149 -0.90 32.89 9.22
CA GLY A 149 -0.62 33.35 10.58
C GLY A 149 -0.62 32.21 11.62
N PRO A 150 -0.58 32.56 12.92
CA PRO A 150 -0.59 31.59 14.00
C PRO A 150 -1.88 30.77 14.00
N ALA A 151 -1.75 29.44 14.11
CA ALA A 151 -2.89 28.55 14.23
C ALA A 151 -3.23 28.26 15.70
N SER A 152 -4.52 28.19 16.03
CA SER A 152 -5.07 27.70 17.30
C SER A 152 -6.00 26.51 17.05
N ASP A 153 -6.38 25.82 18.12
CA ASP A 153 -7.33 24.69 18.12
C ASP A 153 -6.95 23.60 17.12
N TYR A 154 -5.65 23.40 16.96
CA TYR A 154 -5.10 22.46 16.00
C TYR A 154 -5.34 21.01 16.43
N VAL A 155 -5.96 20.23 15.54
CA VAL A 155 -6.11 18.78 15.66
C VAL A 155 -5.79 18.13 14.33
N ARG A 156 -4.94 17.11 14.35
CA ARG A 156 -4.67 16.19 13.24
C ARG A 156 -5.09 14.80 13.69
N ASP A 157 -5.90 14.13 12.88
CA ASP A 157 -6.63 12.93 13.27
C ASP A 157 -6.65 11.91 12.12
N LEU A 158 -6.56 10.62 12.46
CA LEU A 158 -6.88 9.50 11.59
C LEU A 158 -7.99 8.69 12.25
N ASP A 159 -9.18 8.82 11.73
CA ASP A 159 -10.35 8.04 12.08
C ASP A 159 -10.19 6.62 11.51
N ILE A 160 -9.90 5.66 12.39
CA ILE A 160 -9.68 4.26 12.03
C ILE A 160 -10.99 3.57 11.66
N ASP A 161 -12.12 4.01 12.20
CA ASP A 161 -13.43 3.40 11.92
C ASP A 161 -13.93 3.74 10.49
N ASN A 162 -13.45 4.84 9.90
CA ASN A 162 -13.84 5.30 8.57
C ASN A 162 -12.66 5.39 7.57
N ALA A 163 -11.43 5.16 8.00
CA ALA A 163 -10.21 5.32 7.20
C ALA A 163 -10.05 6.72 6.59
N ILE A 164 -10.35 7.77 7.37
CA ILE A 164 -10.27 9.18 6.96
C ILE A 164 -9.28 9.91 7.86
N ALA A 165 -8.25 10.49 7.26
CA ALA A 165 -7.39 11.45 7.96
C ALA A 165 -8.00 12.85 7.88
N SER A 166 -7.86 13.64 8.94
CA SER A 166 -8.32 15.03 8.95
C SER A 166 -7.35 15.97 9.67
N VAL A 167 -7.42 17.24 9.30
CA VAL A 167 -6.70 18.35 9.95
C VAL A 167 -7.66 19.50 10.12
N SER A 168 -7.80 19.99 11.35
CA SER A 168 -8.59 21.16 11.67
C SER A 168 -7.79 22.17 12.51
N PHE A 169 -7.98 23.44 12.24
CA PHE A 169 -7.36 24.54 12.98
C PHE A 169 -8.07 25.86 12.68
N THR A 170 -7.85 26.84 13.54
CA THR A 170 -8.29 28.23 13.31
C THR A 170 -7.05 29.09 13.04
N ALA A 171 -7.07 29.90 11.96
CA ALA A 171 -6.02 30.85 11.64
C ALA A 171 -6.61 32.13 11.02
N GLY A 172 -6.11 33.31 11.42
CA GLY A 172 -6.66 34.59 10.92
C GLY A 172 -8.14 34.79 11.22
N GLY A 173 -8.72 34.07 12.19
CA GLY A 173 -10.16 34.12 12.51
C GLY A 173 -11.03 33.25 11.60
N VAL A 174 -10.44 32.40 10.75
CA VAL A 174 -11.12 31.44 9.87
C VAL A 174 -10.86 30.03 10.40
N ALA A 175 -11.91 29.20 10.52
CA ALA A 175 -11.77 27.79 10.86
C ALA A 175 -11.61 26.95 9.57
N TYR A 176 -10.51 26.27 9.46
CA TYR A 176 -10.17 25.40 8.32
C TYR A 176 -10.35 23.93 8.70
N ARG A 177 -10.86 23.14 7.74
CA ARG A 177 -10.88 21.69 7.82
C ARG A 177 -10.40 21.07 6.51
N ARG A 178 -9.52 20.08 6.63
CA ARG A 178 -9.03 19.26 5.51
C ARG A 178 -9.34 17.80 5.83
N GLU A 179 -9.85 17.05 4.88
CA GLU A 179 -10.09 15.61 4.98
C GLU A 179 -9.35 14.90 3.84
N PHE A 180 -8.81 13.71 4.15
CA PHE A 180 -7.97 12.94 3.23
C PHE A 180 -8.36 11.47 3.34
N PHE A 181 -8.60 10.81 2.22
CA PHE A 181 -8.81 9.37 2.17
C PHE A 181 -8.38 8.78 0.83
N ALA A 182 -8.19 7.47 0.81
CA ALA A 182 -7.87 6.71 -0.39
C ALA A 182 -9.05 5.79 -0.72
N SER A 183 -9.83 6.14 -1.74
CA SER A 183 -11.01 5.37 -2.16
C SER A 183 -10.57 4.16 -2.99
N TYR A 184 -10.88 2.96 -2.53
CA TYR A 184 -10.67 1.74 -3.32
C TYR A 184 -11.66 1.63 -4.49
N PRO A 185 -12.99 1.85 -4.30
CA PRO A 185 -13.95 1.74 -5.41
C PRO A 185 -13.73 2.78 -6.51
N ASP A 186 -13.16 3.96 -6.18
CA ASP A 186 -12.90 5.01 -7.17
C ASP A 186 -11.45 4.99 -7.69
N GLY A 187 -10.54 4.27 -7.05
CA GLY A 187 -9.13 4.18 -7.45
C GLY A 187 -8.32 5.47 -7.28
N VAL A 188 -8.72 6.37 -6.36
CA VAL A 188 -8.13 7.70 -6.19
C VAL A 188 -7.79 8.01 -4.72
N LEU A 189 -6.81 8.91 -4.53
CA LEU A 189 -6.69 9.69 -3.30
C LEU A 189 -7.60 10.90 -3.42
N VAL A 190 -8.33 11.22 -2.35
CA VAL A 190 -9.26 12.35 -2.28
C VAL A 190 -8.82 13.30 -1.18
N VAL A 191 -8.82 14.61 -1.49
CA VAL A 191 -8.61 15.67 -0.52
C VAL A 191 -9.80 16.62 -0.58
N ARG A 192 -10.36 16.94 0.57
CA ARG A 192 -11.38 17.97 0.74
C ARG A 192 -10.83 19.08 1.60
N VAL A 193 -10.98 20.32 1.16
CA VAL A 193 -10.64 21.53 1.92
C VAL A 193 -11.86 22.38 2.08
N THR A 194 -12.18 22.79 3.30
CA THR A 194 -13.30 23.68 3.63
C THR A 194 -12.86 24.76 4.60
N ALA A 195 -13.57 25.88 4.61
CA ALA A 195 -13.46 26.95 5.59
C ALA A 195 -14.88 27.37 6.05
N ASP A 196 -14.98 27.93 7.26
CA ASP A 196 -16.25 28.41 7.82
C ASP A 196 -16.69 29.77 7.25
N GLN A 197 -15.84 30.42 6.44
CA GLN A 197 -16.13 31.70 5.79
C GLN A 197 -16.15 31.53 4.27
N PRO A 198 -17.18 31.99 3.56
CA PRO A 198 -17.24 31.96 2.11
C PRO A 198 -16.06 32.69 1.46
N GLY A 199 -15.51 32.13 0.39
CA GLY A 199 -14.40 32.71 -0.36
C GLY A 199 -13.05 32.70 0.36
N ALA A 200 -12.94 32.04 1.52
CA ALA A 200 -11.72 32.05 2.32
C ALA A 200 -10.59 31.16 1.77
N LEU A 201 -10.88 30.27 0.80
CA LEU A 201 -9.89 29.35 0.29
C LEU A 201 -9.16 29.92 -0.93
N SER A 202 -7.87 30.23 -0.73
CA SER A 202 -6.96 30.59 -1.82
C SER A 202 -5.63 29.90 -1.57
N PHE A 203 -5.18 29.07 -2.52
CA PHE A 203 -3.94 28.30 -2.40
C PHE A 203 -3.48 27.73 -3.74
N ASP A 204 -2.20 27.39 -3.82
CA ASP A 204 -1.63 26.72 -4.98
C ASP A 204 -1.58 25.21 -4.77
N VAL A 205 -1.90 24.46 -5.83
CA VAL A 205 -1.80 23.00 -5.89
C VAL A 205 -0.63 22.64 -6.81
N GLN A 206 0.34 21.90 -6.31
CA GLN A 206 1.50 21.47 -7.06
C GLN A 206 1.87 20.02 -6.72
N GLN A 207 2.59 19.36 -7.63
CA GLN A 207 3.18 18.05 -7.38
C GLN A 207 4.69 18.14 -7.55
N THR A 208 5.45 17.57 -6.63
CA THR A 208 6.91 17.44 -6.78
C THR A 208 7.25 16.29 -7.73
N ILE A 209 8.38 16.42 -8.40
CA ILE A 209 8.94 15.34 -9.25
C ILE A 209 10.24 14.87 -8.59
N PRO A 210 10.29 13.66 -8.04
CA PRO A 210 11.51 13.10 -7.46
C PRO A 210 12.64 12.91 -8.50
N SER A 211 13.87 12.74 -8.02
CA SER A 211 15.03 12.41 -8.87
C SER A 211 14.86 11.07 -9.61
N GLY A 212 15.68 10.85 -10.64
CA GLY A 212 15.61 9.63 -11.46
C GLY A 212 14.49 9.64 -12.51
N ARG A 213 14.01 10.83 -12.90
CA ARG A 213 12.90 11.07 -13.84
C ARG A 213 13.19 12.30 -14.69
N SER A 214 14.35 12.30 -15.34
CA SER A 214 14.90 13.47 -16.05
C SER A 214 14.02 13.97 -17.21
N ASN A 215 13.20 13.08 -17.78
CA ASN A 215 12.28 13.38 -18.88
C ASN A 215 10.84 13.65 -18.42
N ALA A 216 10.57 13.72 -17.12
CA ALA A 216 9.23 13.99 -16.63
C ALA A 216 8.72 15.36 -17.05
N GLN A 217 7.49 15.40 -17.55
CA GLN A 217 6.81 16.62 -17.99
C GLN A 217 5.61 16.90 -17.10
N ARG A 218 5.39 18.20 -16.82
CA ARG A 218 4.17 18.67 -16.16
C ARG A 218 3.32 19.42 -17.17
N THR A 219 2.05 19.08 -17.25
CA THR A 219 1.05 19.79 -18.04
C THR A 219 -0.11 20.24 -17.17
N LEU A 220 -0.69 21.40 -17.50
CA LEU A 220 -1.78 22.01 -16.76
C LEU A 220 -2.89 22.41 -17.73
N SER A 221 -4.10 21.96 -17.49
CA SER A 221 -5.26 22.30 -18.34
C SER A 221 -6.57 22.09 -17.57
N GLY A 222 -7.47 23.08 -17.59
CA GLY A 222 -8.85 22.90 -17.12
C GLY A 222 -8.99 22.37 -15.68
N GLY A 223 -8.19 22.85 -14.73
CA GLY A 223 -8.20 22.37 -13.35
C GLY A 223 -7.44 21.05 -13.16
N ARG A 224 -6.78 20.53 -14.20
CA ARG A 224 -5.99 19.30 -14.14
C ARG A 224 -4.49 19.59 -14.20
N LEU A 225 -3.74 18.91 -13.33
CA LEU A 225 -2.28 18.84 -13.33
C LEU A 225 -1.90 17.40 -13.63
N THR A 226 -1.13 17.19 -14.69
CA THR A 226 -0.59 15.87 -15.08
C THR A 226 0.93 15.89 -14.99
N VAL A 227 1.53 14.87 -14.37
CA VAL A 227 2.97 14.59 -14.41
C VAL A 227 3.17 13.24 -15.04
N ALA A 228 3.86 13.19 -16.17
CA ALA A 228 4.12 11.96 -16.91
C ALA A 228 5.58 11.89 -17.36
N GLY A 229 6.13 10.69 -17.46
CA GLY A 229 7.51 10.46 -17.89
C GLY A 229 7.91 8.99 -17.76
N ASN A 230 9.22 8.78 -17.70
CA ASN A 230 9.80 7.45 -17.51
C ASN A 230 10.80 7.49 -16.37
N LEU A 231 10.99 6.36 -15.69
CA LEU A 231 12.14 6.18 -14.80
C LEU A 231 13.43 6.13 -15.63
N ASP A 232 14.44 6.86 -15.21
CA ASP A 232 15.76 6.91 -15.90
C ASP A 232 16.47 5.54 -15.87
N ASP A 233 16.21 4.74 -14.83
CA ASP A 233 16.84 3.44 -14.60
C ASP A 233 16.39 2.36 -15.59
N ASN A 234 15.08 2.22 -15.80
CA ASN A 234 14.51 1.08 -16.53
C ASN A 234 13.52 1.46 -17.63
N GLY A 235 13.28 2.76 -17.82
CA GLY A 235 12.32 3.25 -18.80
C GLY A 235 10.87 2.98 -18.49
N LEU A 236 10.53 2.53 -17.25
CA LEU A 236 9.14 2.32 -16.81
C LEU A 236 8.36 3.63 -16.96
N ARG A 237 7.30 3.61 -17.76
CA ARG A 237 6.42 4.78 -17.93
C ARG A 237 5.58 4.96 -16.69
N PHE A 238 5.43 6.21 -16.27
CA PHE A 238 4.55 6.57 -15.16
C PHE A 238 3.74 7.82 -15.49
N GLU A 239 2.56 7.89 -14.91
CA GLU A 239 1.74 9.08 -14.93
C GLU A 239 0.98 9.23 -13.62
N SER A 240 0.83 10.48 -13.17
CA SER A 240 -0.10 10.89 -12.14
C SER A 240 -0.93 12.08 -12.63
N GLN A 241 -2.21 12.09 -12.30
CA GLN A 241 -3.12 13.18 -12.60
C GLN A 241 -3.81 13.64 -11.33
N VAL A 242 -3.82 14.96 -11.14
CA VAL A 242 -4.54 15.64 -10.07
C VAL A 242 -5.63 16.48 -10.72
N HIS A 243 -6.88 16.34 -10.31
CA HIS A 243 -7.98 17.22 -10.74
C HIS A 243 -8.53 17.98 -9.54
N VAL A 244 -8.67 19.30 -9.70
CA VAL A 244 -9.10 20.24 -8.67
C VAL A 244 -10.45 20.83 -9.07
N THR A 245 -11.46 20.64 -8.22
CA THR A 245 -12.80 21.22 -8.36
C THR A 245 -13.06 22.18 -7.21
N ALA A 246 -13.43 23.41 -7.51
CA ALA A 246 -13.80 24.42 -6.52
C ALA A 246 -15.32 24.63 -6.49
N GLU A 247 -15.87 24.79 -5.31
CA GLU A 247 -17.21 25.30 -5.04
C GLU A 247 -17.06 26.77 -4.66
N GLY A 248 -17.65 27.68 -5.45
CA GLY A 248 -17.29 29.08 -5.40
C GLY A 248 -15.88 29.36 -5.96
N GLY A 249 -15.54 30.61 -6.17
CA GLY A 249 -14.25 31.04 -6.66
C GLY A 249 -13.85 30.47 -8.02
N SER A 250 -12.54 30.18 -8.19
CA SER A 250 -12.01 29.68 -9.47
C SER A 250 -10.76 28.82 -9.29
N VAL A 251 -10.47 27.98 -10.31
CA VAL A 251 -9.23 27.20 -10.44
C VAL A 251 -8.62 27.52 -11.81
N ALA A 252 -7.36 27.92 -11.83
CA ALA A 252 -6.67 28.28 -13.07
C ALA A 252 -5.19 27.85 -13.06
N PRO A 253 -4.61 27.46 -14.21
CA PRO A 253 -3.16 27.29 -14.36
C PRO A 253 -2.40 28.60 -14.10
N ASN A 254 -1.33 28.52 -13.32
CA ASN A 254 -0.43 29.61 -13.02
C ASN A 254 1.01 29.10 -13.00
N GLY A 255 1.77 29.28 -14.08
CA GLY A 255 3.11 28.76 -14.23
C GLY A 255 3.17 27.24 -14.14
N GLN A 256 3.64 26.71 -13.01
CA GLN A 256 3.80 25.26 -12.77
C GLN A 256 2.79 24.70 -11.73
N VAL A 257 1.79 25.49 -11.33
CA VAL A 257 0.80 25.15 -10.31
C VAL A 257 -0.63 25.40 -10.80
N LEU A 258 -1.60 24.81 -10.16
CA LEU A 258 -3.01 25.23 -10.25
C LEU A 258 -3.30 26.15 -9.07
N THR A 259 -3.74 27.38 -9.35
CA THR A 259 -4.13 28.34 -8.32
C THR A 259 -5.64 28.27 -8.11
N VAL A 260 -6.03 28.02 -6.87
CA VAL A 260 -7.41 28.19 -6.35
C VAL A 260 -7.54 29.59 -5.81
N SER A 261 -8.63 30.29 -6.14
CA SER A 261 -8.85 31.66 -5.70
C SER A 261 -10.29 31.86 -5.22
N GLY A 262 -10.45 32.24 -3.94
CA GLY A 262 -11.73 32.65 -3.36
C GLY A 262 -12.80 31.55 -3.34
N ALA A 263 -12.42 30.28 -3.12
CA ALA A 263 -13.36 29.18 -3.06
C ALA A 263 -13.99 29.03 -1.66
N ASP A 264 -15.21 28.47 -1.63
CA ASP A 264 -15.90 28.08 -0.39
C ASP A 264 -15.48 26.69 0.06
N ALA A 265 -15.28 25.81 -0.90
CA ALA A 265 -14.78 24.46 -0.68
C ALA A 265 -14.02 23.95 -1.92
N VAL A 266 -13.09 23.03 -1.71
CA VAL A 266 -12.29 22.42 -2.80
C VAL A 266 -12.24 20.93 -2.62
N THR A 267 -12.48 20.19 -3.72
CA THR A 267 -12.24 18.75 -3.81
C THR A 267 -11.12 18.48 -4.80
N ILE A 268 -10.14 17.67 -4.38
CA ILE A 268 -9.02 17.25 -5.21
C ILE A 268 -9.06 15.73 -5.31
N VAL A 269 -8.99 15.19 -6.52
CA VAL A 269 -8.83 13.76 -6.76
C VAL A 269 -7.48 13.51 -7.45
N LEU A 270 -6.77 12.48 -7.03
CA LEU A 270 -5.47 12.09 -7.57
C LEU A 270 -5.47 10.61 -7.91
N ALA A 271 -5.09 10.27 -9.13
CA ALA A 271 -4.75 8.90 -9.53
C ALA A 271 -3.34 8.85 -10.12
N ALA A 272 -2.72 7.68 -10.00
CA ALA A 272 -1.42 7.41 -10.57
C ALA A 272 -1.35 5.98 -11.13
N GLY A 273 -0.36 5.74 -11.97
CA GLY A 273 -0.12 4.41 -12.53
C GLY A 273 1.12 4.36 -13.39
N THR A 274 1.53 3.14 -13.72
CA THR A 274 2.67 2.85 -14.59
C THR A 274 2.27 1.92 -15.72
N ASP A 275 3.18 1.67 -16.66
CA ASP A 275 3.04 0.62 -17.67
C ASP A 275 3.55 -0.75 -17.18
N TYR A 276 3.74 -0.93 -15.88
CA TYR A 276 4.01 -2.25 -15.32
C TYR A 276 2.83 -3.19 -15.58
N ALA A 277 3.16 -4.42 -15.98
CA ALA A 277 2.23 -5.55 -16.03
C ALA A 277 2.93 -6.78 -15.47
N ASP A 278 2.19 -7.61 -14.76
CA ASP A 278 2.70 -8.87 -14.22
C ASP A 278 2.74 -9.94 -15.31
N THR A 279 3.62 -9.75 -16.29
CA THR A 279 3.78 -10.60 -17.48
C THR A 279 5.24 -10.93 -17.71
N TYR A 280 5.67 -12.09 -17.18
CA TYR A 280 7.02 -12.61 -17.42
C TYR A 280 7.24 -12.87 -18.92
N PRO A 281 8.39 -12.54 -19.52
CA PRO A 281 9.59 -11.94 -18.89
C PRO A 281 9.67 -10.40 -18.99
N ASP A 282 8.77 -9.74 -19.67
CA ASP A 282 8.92 -8.32 -20.06
C ASP A 282 8.43 -7.35 -19.00
N TYR A 283 7.40 -7.73 -18.21
CA TYR A 283 6.78 -6.93 -17.16
C TYR A 283 6.36 -5.53 -17.63
N ARG A 284 5.89 -5.45 -18.87
CA ARG A 284 5.40 -4.21 -19.49
C ARG A 284 4.02 -4.40 -20.09
N GLY A 285 3.17 -3.41 -19.85
CA GLY A 285 1.82 -3.33 -20.36
C GLY A 285 1.57 -2.05 -21.16
N PRO A 286 0.28 -1.69 -21.34
CA PRO A 286 -0.12 -0.47 -22.03
C PRO A 286 0.35 0.79 -21.31
N ASP A 287 0.46 1.87 -22.09
CA ASP A 287 0.66 3.23 -21.54
C ASP A 287 -0.41 3.55 -20.49
N PRO A 288 -0.03 4.06 -19.29
CA PRO A 288 -0.97 4.31 -18.20
C PRO A 288 -1.95 5.45 -18.47
N HIS A 289 -1.69 6.33 -19.45
CA HIS A 289 -2.44 7.56 -19.69
C HIS A 289 -3.95 7.34 -19.78
N ALA A 290 -4.40 6.42 -20.63
CA ALA A 290 -5.82 6.20 -20.83
C ALA A 290 -6.53 5.72 -19.55
N ARG A 291 -5.90 4.82 -18.80
CA ARG A 291 -6.42 4.28 -17.55
C ARG A 291 -6.45 5.35 -16.45
N VAL A 292 -5.37 6.07 -16.25
CA VAL A 292 -5.28 7.14 -15.22
C VAL A 292 -6.28 8.26 -15.54
N THR A 293 -6.40 8.66 -16.81
CA THR A 293 -7.37 9.67 -17.25
C THR A 293 -8.81 9.23 -16.96
N ALA A 294 -9.18 8.02 -17.36
CA ALA A 294 -10.53 7.50 -17.11
C ALA A 294 -10.87 7.41 -15.62
N THR A 295 -9.90 7.01 -14.78
CA THR A 295 -10.07 6.96 -13.32
C THR A 295 -10.31 8.34 -12.73
N VAL A 296 -9.51 9.34 -13.11
CA VAL A 296 -9.69 10.73 -12.62
C VAL A 296 -10.97 11.34 -13.12
N ASP A 297 -11.35 11.13 -14.40
CA ASP A 297 -12.60 11.66 -14.97
C ASP A 297 -13.83 11.07 -14.25
N ALA A 298 -13.82 9.77 -13.99
CA ALA A 298 -14.93 9.11 -13.29
C ALA A 298 -15.05 9.60 -11.84
N ALA A 299 -13.95 9.81 -11.14
CA ALA A 299 -13.95 10.35 -9.78
C ALA A 299 -14.36 11.84 -9.75
N ALA A 300 -13.83 12.65 -10.67
CA ALA A 300 -14.14 14.08 -10.75
C ALA A 300 -15.60 14.38 -11.12
N ALA A 301 -16.30 13.43 -11.76
CA ALA A 301 -17.73 13.53 -12.06
C ALA A 301 -18.63 13.32 -10.84
N LYS A 302 -18.09 12.83 -9.72
CA LYS A 302 -18.81 12.60 -8.47
C LYS A 302 -18.67 13.79 -7.52
N SER A 303 -19.72 14.01 -6.72
CA SER A 303 -19.62 14.93 -5.58
C SER A 303 -18.69 14.36 -4.49
N TYR A 304 -18.16 15.24 -3.65
CA TYR A 304 -17.40 14.81 -2.48
C TYR A 304 -18.17 13.84 -1.57
N ALA A 305 -19.48 14.10 -1.39
CA ALA A 305 -20.36 13.25 -0.58
C ALA A 305 -20.46 11.83 -1.14
N GLU A 306 -20.59 11.68 -2.47
CA GLU A 306 -20.61 10.36 -3.12
C GLU A 306 -19.29 9.62 -2.99
N LEU A 307 -18.15 10.30 -3.22
CA LEU A 307 -16.82 9.71 -3.04
C LEU A 307 -16.60 9.23 -1.59
N ARG A 308 -16.94 10.08 -0.62
CA ARG A 308 -16.82 9.77 0.81
C ARG A 308 -17.72 8.60 1.22
N ALA A 309 -18.96 8.58 0.79
CA ALA A 309 -19.91 7.52 1.10
C ALA A 309 -19.47 6.17 0.52
N ALA A 310 -19.01 6.15 -0.75
CA ALA A 310 -18.49 4.96 -1.40
C ALA A 310 -17.26 4.41 -0.70
N HIS A 311 -16.32 5.28 -0.31
CA HIS A 311 -15.12 4.92 0.45
C HIS A 311 -15.46 4.29 1.80
N ILE A 312 -16.31 4.94 2.61
CA ILE A 312 -16.70 4.45 3.93
C ILE A 312 -17.42 3.10 3.82
N ALA A 313 -18.37 2.98 2.89
CA ALA A 313 -19.14 1.75 2.70
C ALA A 313 -18.23 0.56 2.32
N ASP A 314 -17.26 0.76 1.42
CA ASP A 314 -16.30 -0.28 1.06
C ASP A 314 -15.37 -0.64 2.23
N TYR A 315 -14.82 0.36 2.92
CA TYR A 315 -13.89 0.14 4.02
C TYR A 315 -14.57 -0.59 5.20
N ARG A 316 -15.73 -0.09 5.65
CA ARG A 316 -16.49 -0.67 6.76
C ARG A 316 -16.95 -2.10 6.45
N ARG A 317 -17.25 -2.42 5.20
CA ARG A 317 -17.57 -3.80 4.78
C ARG A 317 -16.49 -4.82 5.17
N LEU A 318 -15.24 -4.39 5.28
CA LEU A 318 -14.11 -5.19 5.74
C LEU A 318 -13.81 -4.97 7.23
N PHE A 319 -13.73 -3.71 7.65
CA PHE A 319 -13.28 -3.33 8.97
C PHE A 319 -14.26 -3.76 10.07
N ASP A 320 -15.57 -3.62 9.86
CA ASP A 320 -16.59 -3.92 10.84
C ASP A 320 -16.85 -5.44 11.05
N ARG A 321 -16.14 -6.30 10.30
CA ARG A 321 -16.26 -7.76 10.48
C ARG A 321 -15.67 -8.29 11.79
N VAL A 322 -14.80 -7.51 12.43
CA VAL A 322 -14.17 -7.88 13.71
C VAL A 322 -14.14 -6.66 14.61
N GLU A 323 -14.77 -6.80 15.75
CA GLU A 323 -14.72 -5.86 16.86
C GLU A 323 -14.01 -6.52 18.05
N LEU A 324 -13.13 -5.75 18.71
CA LEU A 324 -12.46 -6.15 19.94
C LEU A 324 -12.92 -5.24 21.06
N ASP A 325 -13.59 -5.80 22.07
CA ASP A 325 -13.98 -5.11 23.28
C ASP A 325 -13.27 -5.73 24.49
N LEU A 326 -12.41 -4.95 25.12
CA LEU A 326 -11.69 -5.29 26.35
C LEU A 326 -12.17 -4.45 27.54
N GLY A 327 -13.29 -3.76 27.41
CA GLY A 327 -13.76 -2.76 28.36
C GLY A 327 -12.86 -1.52 28.36
N GLN A 328 -12.44 -1.09 27.16
CA GLN A 328 -11.64 0.11 26.95
C GLN A 328 -12.48 1.38 27.07
N GLU A 329 -11.81 2.47 27.47
CA GLU A 329 -12.38 3.82 27.50
C GLU A 329 -11.49 4.78 26.69
N LEU A 330 -12.12 5.71 25.93
CA LEU A 330 -11.41 6.69 25.13
C LEU A 330 -10.64 7.67 26.04
N PRO A 331 -9.30 7.72 25.97
CA PRO A 331 -8.52 8.68 26.73
C PRO A 331 -8.58 10.07 26.10
N ALA A 332 -8.52 11.11 26.93
CA ALA A 332 -8.42 12.50 26.47
C ALA A 332 -7.01 12.89 25.98
N LEU A 333 -6.05 11.99 26.02
CA LEU A 333 -4.66 12.22 25.63
C LEU A 333 -4.45 12.04 24.11
N PRO A 334 -3.65 12.90 23.47
CA PRO A 334 -3.12 12.63 22.14
C PRO A 334 -2.35 11.30 22.07
N THR A 335 -2.30 10.69 20.90
CA THR A 335 -1.74 9.35 20.73
C THR A 335 -0.27 9.23 21.16
N ASP A 336 0.56 10.24 20.90
CA ASP A 336 1.96 10.29 21.34
C ASP A 336 2.10 10.33 22.86
N GLN A 337 1.23 11.07 23.53
CA GLN A 337 1.19 11.15 24.99
C GLN A 337 0.62 9.86 25.60
N LEU A 338 -0.41 9.30 24.98
CA LEU A 338 -0.98 8.01 25.39
C LEU A 338 0.07 6.88 25.30
N LEU A 339 0.79 6.82 24.18
CA LEU A 339 1.87 5.85 23.99
C LEU A 339 2.99 6.01 25.01
N SER A 340 3.37 7.26 25.31
CA SER A 340 4.42 7.56 26.31
C SER A 340 3.99 7.22 27.74
N ALA A 341 2.69 7.26 28.04
CA ALA A 341 2.14 6.97 29.36
C ALA A 341 1.84 5.47 29.58
N TYR A 342 1.76 4.67 28.50
CA TYR A 342 1.44 3.24 28.57
C TYR A 342 2.49 2.47 29.39
N GLY A 343 2.03 1.62 30.33
CA GLY A 343 2.90 0.79 31.18
C GLY A 343 3.62 1.56 32.31
N THR A 344 3.40 2.88 32.43
CA THR A 344 4.04 3.69 33.50
C THR A 344 3.24 3.72 34.80
N GLY A 345 2.00 3.20 34.79
CA GLY A 345 1.06 3.27 35.93
C GLY A 345 0.35 4.60 36.07
N THR A 346 0.46 5.53 35.10
CA THR A 346 -0.22 6.83 35.12
C THR A 346 -1.59 6.79 34.42
N LEU A 347 -1.85 5.78 33.59
CA LEU A 347 -3.14 5.56 32.94
C LEU A 347 -4.06 4.66 33.79
N SER A 348 -5.37 4.80 33.63
CA SER A 348 -6.31 3.79 34.09
C SER A 348 -6.14 2.49 33.29
N PRO A 349 -6.45 1.31 33.84
CA PRO A 349 -6.45 0.08 33.07
C PRO A 349 -7.37 0.11 31.83
N ALA A 350 -8.45 0.87 31.85
CA ALA A 350 -9.36 1.03 30.72
C ALA A 350 -8.72 1.87 29.59
N HIS A 351 -7.92 2.88 29.91
CA HIS A 351 -7.15 3.66 28.94
C HIS A 351 -5.97 2.87 28.35
N GLU A 352 -5.31 2.00 29.14
CA GLU A 352 -4.29 1.09 28.60
C GLU A 352 -4.91 0.11 27.60
N ARG A 353 -6.04 -0.50 27.93
CA ARG A 353 -6.79 -1.38 27.00
C ARG A 353 -7.23 -0.66 25.73
N TYR A 354 -7.53 0.64 25.79
CA TYR A 354 -7.80 1.42 24.58
C TYR A 354 -6.63 1.38 23.58
N LEU A 355 -5.40 1.58 24.07
CA LEU A 355 -4.22 1.50 23.20
C LEU A 355 -4.02 0.08 22.63
N GLU A 356 -4.29 -0.97 23.40
CA GLU A 356 -4.19 -2.36 22.95
C GLU A 356 -5.20 -2.69 21.85
N VAL A 357 -6.47 -2.25 22.03
CA VAL A 357 -7.52 -2.38 21.02
C VAL A 357 -7.18 -1.54 19.77
N LEU A 358 -6.77 -0.29 19.97
CA LEU A 358 -6.35 0.60 18.88
C LEU A 358 -5.20 -0.01 18.08
N TYR A 359 -4.16 -0.54 18.73
CA TYR A 359 -3.01 -1.16 18.09
C TYR A 359 -3.42 -2.38 17.24
N THR A 360 -4.29 -3.23 17.79
CA THR A 360 -4.82 -4.40 17.08
C THR A 360 -5.62 -3.99 15.84
N GLN A 361 -6.55 -3.06 15.98
CA GLN A 361 -7.39 -2.60 14.88
C GLN A 361 -6.60 -1.75 13.87
N TYR A 362 -5.57 -1.04 14.31
CA TYR A 362 -4.65 -0.33 13.42
C TYR A 362 -3.87 -1.31 12.51
N GLY A 363 -3.45 -2.46 13.02
CA GLY A 363 -2.87 -3.53 12.18
C GLY A 363 -3.81 -3.99 11.07
N ARG A 364 -5.12 -4.17 11.36
CA ARG A 364 -6.14 -4.48 10.36
C ARG A 364 -6.34 -3.34 9.36
N TYR A 365 -6.38 -2.10 9.85
CA TYR A 365 -6.42 -0.89 9.01
C TYR A 365 -5.26 -0.85 8.01
N LEU A 366 -4.02 -1.08 8.48
CA LEU A 366 -2.84 -1.06 7.62
C LEU A 366 -2.91 -2.14 6.53
N LEU A 367 -3.38 -3.34 6.84
CA LEU A 367 -3.55 -4.40 5.85
C LEU A 367 -4.63 -4.07 4.81
N ILE A 368 -5.81 -3.59 5.23
CA ILE A 368 -6.88 -3.15 4.32
C ILE A 368 -6.38 -2.01 3.41
N SER A 369 -5.61 -1.07 3.97
CA SER A 369 -5.10 0.11 3.24
C SER A 369 -3.96 -0.23 2.29
N SER A 370 -3.21 -1.32 2.53
CA SER A 370 -2.02 -1.67 1.76
C SER A 370 -2.17 -2.90 0.87
N SER A 371 -3.26 -3.66 0.95
CA SER A 371 -3.43 -4.86 0.14
C SER A 371 -4.89 -5.11 -0.21
N ARG A 372 -5.22 -4.90 -1.47
CA ARG A 372 -6.58 -5.10 -2.01
C ARG A 372 -6.51 -5.84 -3.35
N PRO A 373 -7.54 -6.61 -3.72
CA PRO A 373 -7.61 -7.27 -5.03
C PRO A 373 -7.26 -6.33 -6.19
N GLY A 374 -6.47 -6.82 -7.13
CA GLY A 374 -6.02 -6.03 -8.30
C GLY A 374 -4.80 -5.13 -8.03
N SER A 375 -4.16 -5.22 -6.85
CA SER A 375 -2.89 -4.55 -6.55
C SER A 375 -1.76 -5.57 -6.35
N LEU A 376 -0.51 -5.12 -6.36
CA LEU A 376 0.60 -5.91 -5.82
C LEU A 376 0.41 -6.13 -4.31
N PRO A 377 1.02 -7.14 -3.68
CA PRO A 377 0.93 -7.35 -2.23
C PRO A 377 1.59 -6.21 -1.43
N ALA A 378 1.33 -6.16 -0.14
CA ALA A 378 2.05 -5.27 0.77
C ALA A 378 3.53 -5.65 0.81
N ASN A 379 4.41 -4.70 0.48
CA ASN A 379 5.87 -4.88 0.56
C ASN A 379 6.39 -4.66 1.98
N LEU A 380 7.71 -4.55 2.20
CA LEU A 380 8.32 -4.29 3.52
C LEU A 380 7.75 -3.03 4.22
N GLN A 381 7.23 -2.08 3.46
CA GLN A 381 6.64 -0.83 3.95
C GLN A 381 5.14 -0.70 3.60
N GLY A 382 4.47 -1.80 3.27
CA GLY A 382 3.06 -1.80 2.88
C GLY A 382 2.86 -1.22 1.48
N VAL A 383 2.27 -0.03 1.39
CA VAL A 383 2.11 0.76 0.16
C VAL A 383 2.83 2.10 0.26
N TRP A 384 3.43 2.41 1.41
CA TRP A 384 4.05 3.71 1.71
C TRP A 384 5.56 3.63 1.63
N ALA A 385 6.19 4.62 0.97
CA ALA A 385 7.64 4.76 0.93
C ALA A 385 8.00 6.22 0.63
N GLU A 386 8.81 6.85 1.47
CA GLU A 386 9.12 8.28 1.35
C GLU A 386 10.06 8.58 0.18
N GLY A 387 11.05 7.72 -0.05
CA GLY A 387 12.17 7.99 -0.95
C GLY A 387 12.11 7.26 -2.29
N THR A 388 13.15 7.47 -3.08
CA THR A 388 13.48 6.70 -4.30
C THR A 388 14.47 5.57 -4.01
N SER A 389 15.03 5.53 -2.80
CA SER A 389 15.91 4.49 -2.28
C SER A 389 15.51 4.26 -0.83
N ASN A 390 14.85 3.15 -0.57
CA ASN A 390 14.30 2.81 0.75
C ASN A 390 15.13 1.69 1.40
N PRO A 391 15.05 1.51 2.73
CA PRO A 391 15.67 0.36 3.38
C PRO A 391 15.29 -0.94 2.68
N TRP A 392 16.30 -1.75 2.31
CA TRP A 392 16.15 -3.00 1.52
C TRP A 392 15.35 -2.84 0.22
N GLY A 393 15.34 -1.63 -0.37
CA GLY A 393 14.55 -1.35 -1.57
C GLY A 393 13.03 -1.36 -1.36
N ALA A 394 12.55 -1.49 -0.12
CA ALA A 394 11.15 -1.76 0.22
C ALA A 394 10.60 -2.97 -0.56
N ASP A 395 11.39 -4.03 -0.69
CA ASP A 395 11.11 -5.21 -1.47
C ASP A 395 10.17 -6.22 -0.76
N TYR A 396 10.15 -7.47 -1.21
CA TYR A 396 9.41 -8.56 -0.62
C TYR A 396 10.39 -9.57 -0.01
N HIS A 397 10.60 -9.48 1.31
CA HIS A 397 11.36 -10.47 2.04
C HIS A 397 10.46 -11.67 2.37
N VAL A 398 10.81 -12.83 1.84
CA VAL A 398 10.00 -14.05 1.93
C VAL A 398 10.52 -15.06 2.96
N ASN A 399 11.47 -14.64 3.80
CA ASN A 399 11.92 -15.44 4.94
C ASN A 399 11.09 -15.26 6.21
N ILE A 400 10.29 -14.19 6.33
CA ILE A 400 9.34 -13.94 7.42
C ILE A 400 8.45 -12.71 7.18
N ASN A 401 8.98 -11.60 6.61
CA ASN A 401 8.31 -10.30 6.59
C ASN A 401 7.02 -10.35 5.77
N LEU A 402 7.09 -10.89 4.56
CA LEU A 402 5.91 -11.00 3.69
C LEU A 402 4.83 -11.86 4.34
N GLN A 403 5.20 -13.00 4.94
CA GLN A 403 4.27 -13.84 5.67
C GLN A 403 3.64 -13.10 6.85
N MET A 404 4.44 -12.38 7.66
CA MET A 404 3.94 -11.61 8.80
C MET A 404 2.93 -10.53 8.40
N ASN A 405 3.12 -9.87 7.26
CA ASN A 405 2.16 -8.89 6.76
C ASN A 405 0.76 -9.48 6.59
N TYR A 406 0.66 -10.78 6.27
CA TYR A 406 -0.60 -11.45 5.98
C TYR A 406 -1.11 -12.40 7.07
N TRP A 407 -0.37 -12.59 8.17
CA TRP A 407 -0.86 -13.42 9.28
C TRP A 407 -2.23 -13.00 9.82
N PRO A 408 -2.57 -11.70 9.89
CA PRO A 408 -3.91 -11.30 10.34
C PRO A 408 -5.02 -11.52 9.31
N ALA A 409 -4.72 -11.74 8.03
CA ALA A 409 -5.73 -11.76 6.97
C ALA A 409 -6.88 -12.74 7.25
N GLU A 410 -6.58 -14.02 7.43
CA GLU A 410 -7.57 -15.05 7.65
C GLU A 410 -8.17 -14.97 9.06
N VAL A 411 -7.32 -14.85 10.08
CA VAL A 411 -7.74 -14.89 11.49
C VAL A 411 -8.55 -13.67 11.93
N THR A 412 -8.49 -12.57 11.17
CA THR A 412 -9.27 -11.36 11.43
C THR A 412 -10.32 -11.08 10.35
N ASN A 413 -10.74 -12.11 9.60
CA ASN A 413 -11.80 -12.05 8.59
C ASN A 413 -11.55 -11.02 7.47
N LEU A 414 -10.32 -11.01 6.95
CA LEU A 414 -9.84 -10.14 5.87
C LEU A 414 -9.22 -10.95 4.70
N ALA A 415 -9.75 -12.16 4.44
CA ALA A 415 -9.20 -13.09 3.43
C ALA A 415 -8.98 -12.45 2.05
N GLU A 416 -9.84 -11.50 1.64
CA GLU A 416 -9.70 -10.80 0.35
C GLU A 416 -8.40 -9.99 0.25
N THR A 417 -7.84 -9.58 1.39
CA THR A 417 -6.56 -8.84 1.40
C THR A 417 -5.36 -9.73 1.07
N ALA A 418 -5.49 -11.05 1.19
CA ALA A 418 -4.45 -12.01 0.83
C ALA A 418 -4.44 -12.33 -0.69
N GLN A 419 -5.49 -11.99 -1.43
CA GLN A 419 -5.54 -12.27 -2.88
C GLN A 419 -4.33 -11.71 -3.65
N PRO A 420 -3.86 -10.47 -3.43
CA PRO A 420 -2.65 -9.97 -4.09
C PRO A 420 -1.40 -10.81 -3.81
N LEU A 421 -1.27 -11.37 -2.61
CA LEU A 421 -0.17 -12.27 -2.26
C LEU A 421 -0.27 -13.58 -3.06
N HIS A 422 -1.46 -14.18 -3.15
CA HIS A 422 -1.66 -15.42 -3.89
C HIS A 422 -1.36 -15.25 -5.39
N GLU A 423 -1.79 -14.14 -5.98
CA GLU A 423 -1.50 -13.79 -7.37
C GLU A 423 0.00 -13.58 -7.59
N PHE A 424 0.67 -12.90 -6.67
CA PHE A 424 2.11 -12.68 -6.72
C PHE A 424 2.92 -13.98 -6.61
N ILE A 425 2.52 -14.89 -5.72
CA ILE A 425 3.14 -16.24 -5.59
C ILE A 425 3.00 -17.01 -6.91
N GLU A 426 1.82 -16.98 -7.54
CA GLU A 426 1.60 -17.65 -8.83
C GLU A 426 2.50 -17.05 -9.92
N ALA A 427 2.68 -15.72 -9.95
CA ALA A 427 3.56 -15.04 -10.90
C ALA A 427 5.04 -15.43 -10.73
N LEU A 428 5.51 -15.67 -9.50
CA LEU A 428 6.87 -16.11 -9.23
C LEU A 428 7.19 -17.52 -9.75
N ARG A 429 6.20 -18.34 -10.06
CA ARG A 429 6.42 -19.71 -10.52
C ARG A 429 7.16 -19.80 -11.86
N SER A 430 6.88 -18.91 -12.78
CA SER A 430 7.54 -18.93 -14.10
C SER A 430 9.04 -18.64 -14.03
N PRO A 431 9.50 -17.52 -13.45
CA PRO A 431 10.93 -17.27 -13.24
C PRO A 431 11.54 -18.28 -12.26
N GLY A 432 10.81 -18.71 -11.22
CA GLY A 432 11.29 -19.66 -10.23
C GLY A 432 11.57 -21.06 -10.77
N ARG A 433 10.91 -21.49 -11.86
CA ARG A 433 11.23 -22.73 -12.57
C ARG A 433 12.59 -22.68 -13.25
N VAL A 434 12.98 -21.52 -13.74
CA VAL A 434 14.32 -21.30 -14.29
C VAL A 434 15.35 -21.45 -13.19
N SER A 435 15.14 -20.78 -12.06
CA SER A 435 16.03 -20.87 -10.87
C SER A 435 16.15 -22.30 -10.35
N ALA A 436 15.07 -23.05 -10.23
CA ALA A 436 15.09 -24.44 -9.78
C ALA A 436 15.92 -25.33 -10.71
N ARG A 437 15.77 -25.17 -12.00
CA ARG A 437 16.52 -25.95 -13.01
C ARG A 437 18.00 -25.60 -13.01
N GLU A 438 18.32 -24.32 -13.02
CA GLU A 438 19.73 -23.87 -13.11
C GLU A 438 20.53 -24.11 -11.84
N MET A 439 19.94 -23.83 -10.67
CA MET A 439 20.64 -23.91 -9.38
C MET A 439 20.63 -25.32 -8.79
N PHE A 440 19.55 -26.06 -8.99
CA PHE A 440 19.36 -27.35 -8.33
C PHE A 440 19.30 -28.54 -9.32
N GLY A 441 19.17 -28.30 -10.63
CA GLY A 441 18.92 -29.34 -11.61
C GLY A 441 17.58 -30.06 -11.37
N ALA A 442 16.61 -29.36 -10.78
CA ALA A 442 15.35 -29.92 -10.32
C ALA A 442 14.14 -29.38 -11.12
N ASP A 443 13.09 -30.19 -11.20
CA ASP A 443 11.77 -29.75 -11.61
C ASP A 443 11.10 -28.99 -10.45
N GLY A 444 10.05 -28.21 -10.77
CA GLY A 444 9.38 -27.36 -9.79
C GLY A 444 9.81 -25.92 -9.91
N TRP A 445 9.78 -25.17 -8.81
CA TRP A 445 10.18 -23.77 -8.77
C TRP A 445 10.77 -23.42 -7.42
N VAL A 446 11.54 -22.32 -7.36
CA VAL A 446 12.14 -21.82 -6.13
C VAL A 446 12.15 -20.29 -6.15
N VAL A 447 11.98 -19.69 -4.99
CA VAL A 447 12.32 -18.30 -4.69
C VAL A 447 13.17 -18.32 -3.42
N HIS A 448 14.14 -17.40 -3.33
CA HIS A 448 14.98 -17.28 -2.14
C HIS A 448 14.51 -16.14 -1.25
N ASN A 449 15.36 -15.71 -0.32
CA ASN A 449 15.03 -14.76 0.76
C ASN A 449 14.36 -13.45 0.32
N GLU A 450 14.68 -12.95 -0.87
CA GLU A 450 14.23 -11.68 -1.38
C GLU A 450 13.66 -11.83 -2.79
N THR A 451 12.61 -11.07 -3.08
CA THR A 451 12.03 -10.96 -4.41
C THR A 451 11.50 -9.55 -4.70
N ASN A 452 11.10 -9.30 -5.94
CA ASN A 452 10.59 -8.02 -6.41
C ASN A 452 9.46 -8.22 -7.43
N PRO A 453 8.75 -7.18 -7.88
CA PRO A 453 7.68 -7.32 -8.88
C PRO A 453 8.13 -7.86 -10.24
N TYR A 454 9.42 -7.86 -10.51
CA TYR A 454 10.00 -8.38 -11.76
C TYR A 454 10.46 -9.84 -11.65
N GLY A 455 9.90 -10.59 -10.70
CA GLY A 455 10.14 -12.03 -10.58
C GLY A 455 11.59 -12.40 -10.24
N PHE A 456 12.26 -11.66 -9.39
CA PHE A 456 13.59 -12.04 -8.89
C PHE A 456 13.45 -13.28 -8.00
N THR A 457 14.05 -14.40 -8.42
CA THR A 457 13.91 -15.70 -7.74
C THR A 457 15.26 -16.36 -7.43
N GLY A 458 16.35 -15.78 -7.92
CA GLY A 458 17.71 -16.27 -7.66
C GLY A 458 18.28 -15.82 -6.33
N VAL A 459 19.56 -16.14 -6.14
CA VAL A 459 20.37 -15.61 -5.03
C VAL A 459 21.15 -14.40 -5.52
N HIS A 460 21.53 -13.52 -4.61
CA HIS A 460 22.42 -12.42 -4.96
C HIS A 460 23.89 -12.69 -4.57
N ASP A 461 24.70 -11.64 -4.49
CA ASP A 461 26.15 -11.71 -4.25
C ASP A 461 26.54 -12.27 -2.87
N TRP A 462 25.61 -12.43 -1.94
CA TRP A 462 25.86 -13.01 -0.62
C TRP A 462 24.95 -14.21 -0.30
N PRO A 463 25.09 -15.33 -1.04
CA PRO A 463 24.18 -16.48 -0.94
C PRO A 463 24.11 -17.11 0.46
N THR A 464 25.18 -17.06 1.27
CA THR A 464 25.17 -17.61 2.61
C THR A 464 24.18 -16.95 3.57
N SER A 465 23.69 -15.74 3.26
CA SER A 465 22.65 -15.06 4.02
C SER A 465 21.28 -15.09 3.33
N PHE A 466 21.26 -15.32 2.01
CA PHE A 466 20.02 -15.18 1.20
C PHE A 466 19.55 -16.50 0.57
N TRP A 467 20.28 -17.56 0.75
CA TRP A 467 19.88 -18.91 0.33
C TRP A 467 18.75 -19.43 1.21
N PHE A 468 17.54 -19.40 0.70
CA PHE A 468 16.35 -19.81 1.44
C PHE A 468 15.38 -20.58 0.55
N PRO A 469 15.69 -21.84 0.14
CA PRO A 469 14.88 -22.60 -0.79
C PRO A 469 13.51 -23.00 -0.22
N ASP A 470 13.32 -22.91 1.09
CA ASP A 470 12.06 -23.23 1.75
C ASP A 470 11.01 -22.10 1.63
N ALA A 471 11.37 -20.94 1.09
CA ALA A 471 10.48 -19.78 0.96
C ALA A 471 9.18 -20.13 0.24
N ASN A 472 9.26 -20.85 -0.87
CA ASN A 472 8.07 -21.25 -1.66
C ASN A 472 7.21 -22.32 -1.00
N GLY A 473 7.71 -22.99 0.02
CA GLY A 473 6.94 -23.93 0.85
C GLY A 473 6.25 -23.23 2.03
N TRP A 474 6.72 -22.03 2.38
CA TRP A 474 6.15 -21.22 3.47
C TRP A 474 5.19 -20.15 2.97
N LEU A 475 5.32 -19.68 1.72
CA LEU A 475 4.37 -18.79 1.08
C LEU A 475 3.09 -19.53 0.71
#